data_1d6414c150d6df46e033bf9cc121fafc
#
_entry.id   1d6414c150d6df46e033bf9cc121fafc
#
_cell.length_a   1.000
_cell.length_b   1.000
_cell.length_c   1.000
_cell.angle_alpha   90.00
_cell.angle_beta   90.00
_cell.angle_gamma   90.00
#
_symmetry.space_group_name_H-M   'P 1'
#
loop_
_entity.id
_entity.type
_entity.pdbx_description
1 polymer ?
#
loop_
_entity_poly.entity_id
_entity_poly.type
_entity_poly.pdbx_seq_one_letter_code
_entity_poly.pdbx_strand_id
1 'polypeptide(L)'
;MDATLALPLLIALIAIALFFDFLNGLHDAANSIATIVSTRVLRPQYAVMWAAFFNFIAFLFFGLHVAETLGKGIIDPTIVTPLVIFSALIGAIVWNIATWIFGIPSSSSHALIGGLVGAGLARTGGDAIVWTGLLKTVGAIFMSPMIGFFLALLLILIVSWLFVRQTPFAVDRTFRVMQFISASLYSLGHGGNDAQKTMGIIAVLLFSQGYLGSEFYVPFWVVITCQAAIALGTLFGGWRIVHTMGSKITKLNPMQGFCAETGGAITLFAATWLGIPVSTTHTITGAIIGVGAAKRVSAVRWGLAGNIVIAWFVTMPAAAAISALTYLAVDLFL
;
A
#
# COMPACT_ATOMS: atom_id res chain seq x y z
N MET A 1 7.99 -22.29 -25.94
CA MET A 1 8.02 -20.82 -26.15
C MET A 1 6.58 -20.39 -26.33
N ASP A 2 5.99 -19.81 -25.30
CA ASP A 2 4.66 -19.25 -25.44
C ASP A 2 4.72 -18.11 -26.48
N ALA A 3 3.73 -18.04 -27.37
CA ALA A 3 3.71 -17.03 -28.43
C ALA A 3 3.77 -15.62 -27.80
N THR A 4 4.63 -14.76 -28.35
CA THR A 4 4.69 -13.36 -27.90
C THR A 4 3.30 -12.73 -28.04
N LEU A 5 2.84 -12.07 -26.98
CA LEU A 5 1.53 -11.42 -26.98
C LEU A 5 1.46 -10.37 -28.09
N ALA A 6 0.33 -10.30 -28.82
CA ALA A 6 0.12 -9.22 -29.76
C ALA A 6 0.22 -7.86 -29.04
N LEU A 7 0.89 -6.89 -29.63
CA LEU A 7 1.15 -5.59 -29.03
C LEU A 7 -0.10 -4.89 -28.43
N PRO A 8 -1.29 -4.93 -29.07
CA PRO A 8 -2.50 -4.36 -28.49
C PRO A 8 -2.92 -5.00 -27.15
N LEU A 9 -2.75 -6.34 -27.03
CA LEU A 9 -3.08 -7.06 -25.80
C LEU A 9 -2.05 -6.75 -24.68
N LEU A 10 -0.78 -6.61 -25.01
CA LEU A 10 0.23 -6.18 -24.05
C LEU A 10 -0.08 -4.78 -23.52
N ILE A 11 -0.42 -3.83 -24.40
CA ILE A 11 -0.80 -2.47 -24.02
C ILE A 11 -2.05 -2.50 -23.13
N ALA A 12 -3.07 -3.31 -23.47
CA ALA A 12 -4.26 -3.45 -22.65
C ALA A 12 -3.94 -3.98 -21.24
N LEU A 13 -3.05 -4.96 -21.14
CA LEU A 13 -2.65 -5.53 -19.86
C LEU A 13 -1.86 -4.54 -19.00
N ILE A 14 -0.97 -3.75 -19.61
CA ILE A 14 -0.27 -2.64 -18.93
C ILE A 14 -1.29 -1.58 -18.46
N ALA A 15 -2.29 -1.25 -19.27
CA ALA A 15 -3.34 -0.31 -18.88
C ALA A 15 -4.17 -0.83 -17.69
N ILE A 16 -4.46 -2.13 -17.61
CA ILE A 16 -5.10 -2.77 -16.44
C ILE A 16 -4.20 -2.68 -15.21
N ALA A 17 -2.90 -2.88 -15.35
CA ALA A 17 -1.95 -2.73 -14.25
C ALA A 17 -1.89 -1.28 -13.75
N LEU A 18 -1.85 -0.29 -14.63
CA LEU A 18 -1.92 1.13 -14.27
C LEU A 18 -3.27 1.51 -13.65
N PHE A 19 -4.38 0.91 -14.12
CA PHE A 19 -5.68 1.09 -13.50
C PHE A 19 -5.73 0.50 -12.09
N PHE A 20 -5.11 -0.66 -11.85
CA PHE A 20 -4.93 -1.18 -10.49
C PHE A 20 -4.16 -0.20 -9.62
N ASP A 21 -3.08 0.41 -10.12
CA ASP A 21 -2.27 1.37 -9.37
C ASP A 21 -3.03 2.67 -9.08
N PHE A 22 -3.85 3.13 -10.03
CA PHE A 22 -4.81 4.22 -9.80
C PHE A 22 -5.81 3.87 -8.70
N LEU A 23 -6.40 2.67 -8.71
CA LEU A 23 -7.29 2.19 -7.65
C LEU A 23 -6.58 2.05 -6.30
N ASN A 24 -5.31 1.63 -6.31
CA ASN A 24 -4.47 1.61 -5.14
C ASN A 24 -4.35 3.03 -4.54
N GLY A 25 -3.97 4.02 -5.36
CA GLY A 25 -3.92 5.42 -4.92
C GLY A 25 -5.27 5.96 -4.41
N LEU A 26 -6.37 5.60 -5.06
CA LEU A 26 -7.74 5.97 -4.66
C LEU A 26 -8.13 5.35 -3.31
N HIS A 27 -7.89 4.06 -3.14
CA HIS A 27 -8.18 3.30 -1.92
C HIS A 27 -7.31 3.77 -0.76
N ASP A 28 -6.02 3.89 -1.01
CA ASP A 28 -4.99 4.15 0.00
C ASP A 28 -4.67 5.64 0.19
N ALA A 29 -5.38 6.56 -0.49
CA ALA A 29 -5.36 7.99 -0.18
C ALA A 29 -5.57 8.24 1.32
N ALA A 30 -6.44 7.43 1.96
CA ALA A 30 -6.71 7.50 3.39
C ALA A 30 -5.45 7.33 4.25
N ASN A 31 -4.49 6.52 3.82
CA ASN A 31 -3.26 6.27 4.56
C ASN A 31 -2.43 7.54 4.72
N SER A 32 -2.40 8.36 3.67
CA SER A 32 -1.65 9.62 3.62
C SER A 32 -2.38 10.81 4.23
N ILE A 33 -3.74 10.81 4.23
CA ILE A 33 -4.48 12.02 4.59
C ILE A 33 -5.40 11.89 5.80
N ALA A 34 -5.74 10.67 6.27
CA ALA A 34 -6.71 10.49 7.34
C ALA A 34 -6.33 11.22 8.63
N THR A 35 -5.06 11.23 8.98
CA THR A 35 -4.51 11.89 10.17
C THR A 35 -4.58 13.42 10.05
N ILE A 36 -4.01 14.00 8.99
CA ILE A 36 -3.94 15.45 8.80
C ILE A 36 -5.31 16.10 8.57
N VAL A 37 -6.26 15.37 7.97
CA VAL A 37 -7.66 15.82 7.81
C VAL A 37 -8.41 15.72 9.14
N SER A 38 -8.25 14.62 9.89
CA SER A 38 -8.96 14.44 11.17
C SER A 38 -8.50 15.41 12.26
N THR A 39 -7.24 15.79 12.25
CA THR A 39 -6.66 16.83 13.12
C THR A 39 -7.01 18.27 12.69
N ARG A 40 -7.65 18.41 11.52
CA ARG A 40 -8.03 19.71 10.91
C ARG A 40 -6.82 20.62 10.64
N VAL A 41 -5.68 20.06 10.34
CA VAL A 41 -4.48 20.81 9.93
C VAL A 41 -4.62 21.24 8.47
N LEU A 42 -5.07 20.32 7.58
CA LEU A 42 -5.42 20.62 6.20
C LEU A 42 -6.90 20.33 5.91
N ARG A 43 -7.49 21.16 5.03
CA ARG A 43 -8.79 20.84 4.44
C ARG A 43 -8.66 19.65 3.50
N PRO A 44 -9.69 18.81 3.36
CA PRO A 44 -9.64 17.60 2.54
C PRO A 44 -9.09 17.78 1.13
N GLN A 45 -9.52 18.82 0.41
CA GLN A 45 -9.09 19.10 -0.97
C GLN A 45 -7.58 19.37 -1.07
N TYR A 46 -7.03 20.12 -0.12
CA TYR A 46 -5.59 20.40 -0.09
C TYR A 46 -4.78 19.21 0.41
N ALA A 47 -5.35 18.38 1.28
CA ALA A 47 -4.69 17.18 1.79
C ALA A 47 -4.45 16.16 0.67
N VAL A 48 -5.43 15.91 -0.22
CA VAL A 48 -5.24 15.00 -1.35
C VAL A 48 -4.23 15.54 -2.37
N MET A 49 -4.24 16.86 -2.63
CA MET A 49 -3.24 17.48 -3.53
C MET A 49 -1.84 17.37 -2.95
N TRP A 50 -1.69 17.62 -1.66
CA TRP A 50 -0.44 17.49 -0.92
C TRP A 50 0.10 16.06 -0.97
N ALA A 51 -0.73 15.09 -0.63
CA ALA A 51 -0.36 13.68 -0.64
C ALA A 51 -0.03 13.18 -2.06
N ALA A 52 -0.83 13.55 -3.07
CA ALA A 52 -0.60 13.17 -4.45
C ALA A 52 0.74 13.71 -4.99
N PHE A 53 1.10 14.94 -4.64
CA PHE A 53 2.39 15.51 -5.01
C PHE A 53 3.55 14.71 -4.43
N PHE A 54 3.53 14.39 -3.12
CA PHE A 54 4.59 13.62 -2.48
C PHE A 54 4.59 12.15 -2.92
N ASN A 55 3.45 11.56 -3.18
CA ASN A 55 3.36 10.23 -3.80
C ASN A 55 4.05 10.25 -5.18
N PHE A 56 3.78 11.24 -6.01
CA PHE A 56 4.35 11.33 -7.35
C PHE A 56 5.87 11.44 -7.33
N ILE A 57 6.45 12.32 -6.50
CA ILE A 57 7.90 12.55 -6.48
C ILE A 57 8.68 11.49 -5.69
N ALA A 58 8.02 10.48 -5.13
CA ALA A 58 8.67 9.49 -4.27
C ALA A 58 9.82 8.72 -4.97
N PHE A 59 9.74 8.54 -6.31
CA PHE A 59 10.79 7.89 -7.10
C PHE A 59 12.15 8.59 -7.04
N LEU A 60 12.18 9.88 -6.66
CA LEU A 60 13.44 10.64 -6.50
C LEU A 60 14.23 10.24 -5.24
N PHE A 61 13.56 9.60 -4.27
CA PHE A 61 14.11 9.31 -2.94
C PHE A 61 14.42 7.83 -2.71
N PHE A 62 13.81 6.93 -3.49
CA PHE A 62 13.93 5.49 -3.28
C PHE A 62 14.45 4.79 -4.54
N GLY A 63 15.29 3.77 -4.34
CA GLY A 63 15.62 2.79 -5.38
C GLY A 63 14.41 1.89 -5.71
N LEU A 64 14.60 0.97 -6.66
CA LEU A 64 13.53 0.09 -7.17
C LEU A 64 13.54 -1.31 -6.52
N HIS A 65 14.04 -1.41 -5.29
CA HIS A 65 14.23 -2.69 -4.60
C HIS A 65 12.93 -3.46 -4.33
N VAL A 66 11.83 -2.74 -4.04
CA VAL A 66 10.51 -3.38 -3.85
C VAL A 66 9.97 -3.93 -5.17
N ALA A 67 10.19 -3.21 -6.29
CA ALA A 67 9.78 -3.67 -7.61
C ALA A 67 10.53 -4.96 -8.02
N GLU A 68 11.83 -5.04 -7.73
CA GLU A 68 12.63 -6.24 -7.96
C GLU A 68 12.14 -7.43 -7.12
N THR A 69 11.85 -7.19 -5.83
CA THR A 69 11.32 -8.23 -4.94
C THR A 69 9.98 -8.76 -5.43
N LEU A 70 9.10 -7.90 -5.90
CA LEU A 70 7.79 -8.34 -6.39
C LEU A 70 7.90 -9.05 -7.76
N GLY A 71 8.76 -8.55 -8.65
CA GLY A 71 8.94 -9.12 -9.98
C GLY A 71 9.59 -10.51 -10.00
N LYS A 72 10.40 -10.85 -8.99
CA LYS A 72 11.17 -12.12 -8.96
C LYS A 72 10.94 -12.95 -7.70
N GLY A 73 10.35 -12.38 -6.65
CA GLY A 73 10.38 -12.96 -5.31
C GLY A 73 9.08 -13.60 -4.81
N ILE A 74 7.96 -13.48 -5.53
CA ILE A 74 6.66 -14.02 -5.09
C ILE A 74 6.26 -15.22 -5.95
N ILE A 75 6.36 -15.09 -7.27
CA ILE A 75 6.12 -16.16 -8.24
C ILE A 75 7.39 -16.36 -9.06
N ASP A 76 7.66 -17.59 -9.45
CA ASP A 76 8.75 -17.91 -10.35
C ASP A 76 8.53 -17.18 -11.70
N PRO A 77 9.45 -16.29 -12.13
CA PRO A 77 9.30 -15.56 -13.38
C PRO A 77 9.11 -16.44 -14.61
N THR A 78 9.59 -17.70 -14.60
CA THR A 78 9.42 -18.66 -15.70
C THR A 78 7.98 -19.14 -15.85
N ILE A 79 7.18 -19.04 -14.78
CA ILE A 79 5.77 -19.43 -14.76
C ILE A 79 4.85 -18.22 -15.02
N VAL A 80 5.39 -17.01 -14.99
CA VAL A 80 4.58 -15.80 -15.22
C VAL A 80 4.18 -15.70 -16.69
N THR A 81 2.88 -15.85 -16.95
CA THR A 81 2.28 -15.59 -18.26
C THR A 81 1.38 -14.37 -18.23
N PRO A 82 1.02 -13.80 -19.38
CA PRO A 82 0.02 -12.74 -19.47
C PRO A 82 -1.30 -13.08 -18.78
N LEU A 83 -1.76 -14.34 -18.88
CA LEU A 83 -2.99 -14.79 -18.22
C LEU A 83 -2.85 -14.80 -16.68
N VAL A 84 -1.70 -15.20 -16.15
CA VAL A 84 -1.42 -15.13 -14.69
C VAL A 84 -1.48 -13.68 -14.21
N ILE A 85 -0.82 -12.75 -14.92
CA ILE A 85 -0.85 -11.32 -14.58
C ILE A 85 -2.25 -10.75 -14.69
N PHE A 86 -2.97 -11.04 -15.77
CA PHE A 86 -4.36 -10.60 -15.96
C PHE A 86 -5.23 -11.05 -14.79
N SER A 87 -5.21 -12.34 -14.47
CA SER A 87 -6.03 -12.93 -13.42
C SER A 87 -5.68 -12.36 -12.04
N ALA A 88 -4.39 -12.15 -11.75
CA ALA A 88 -3.92 -11.54 -10.52
C ALA A 88 -4.44 -10.10 -10.37
N LEU A 89 -4.35 -9.31 -11.43
CA LEU A 89 -4.84 -7.92 -11.43
C LEU A 89 -6.36 -7.87 -11.27
N ILE A 90 -7.12 -8.73 -11.95
CA ILE A 90 -8.60 -8.78 -11.80
C ILE A 90 -8.96 -9.13 -10.35
N GLY A 91 -8.31 -10.14 -9.75
CA GLY A 91 -8.54 -10.48 -8.34
C GLY A 91 -8.31 -9.32 -7.39
N ALA A 92 -7.19 -8.61 -7.57
CA ALA A 92 -6.83 -7.45 -6.76
C ALA A 92 -7.79 -6.25 -7.00
N ILE A 93 -8.14 -5.95 -8.24
CA ILE A 93 -9.06 -4.87 -8.62
C ILE A 93 -10.45 -5.09 -8.02
N VAL A 94 -11.02 -6.29 -8.20
CA VAL A 94 -12.35 -6.63 -7.69
C VAL A 94 -12.39 -6.50 -6.17
N TRP A 95 -11.37 -7.01 -5.47
CA TRP A 95 -11.28 -6.90 -4.02
C TRP A 95 -11.11 -5.45 -3.54
N ASN A 96 -10.25 -4.66 -4.20
CA ASN A 96 -10.06 -3.24 -3.87
C ASN A 96 -11.33 -2.43 -4.08
N ILE A 97 -12.07 -2.66 -5.17
CA ILE A 97 -13.35 -1.99 -5.42
C ILE A 97 -14.37 -2.38 -4.34
N ALA A 98 -14.50 -3.67 -4.02
CA ALA A 98 -15.42 -4.14 -2.99
C ALA A 98 -15.13 -3.47 -1.63
N THR A 99 -13.88 -3.51 -1.17
CA THR A 99 -13.50 -2.92 0.13
C THR A 99 -13.61 -1.39 0.12
N TRP A 100 -13.36 -0.73 -1.00
CA TRP A 100 -13.56 0.70 -1.15
C TRP A 100 -15.04 1.10 -1.04
N ILE A 101 -15.96 0.35 -1.68
CA ILE A 101 -17.41 0.58 -1.61
C ILE A 101 -17.90 0.46 -0.16
N PHE A 102 -17.42 -0.53 0.59
CA PHE A 102 -17.81 -0.76 1.98
C PHE A 102 -17.05 0.14 2.98
N GLY A 103 -16.02 0.88 2.52
CA GLY A 103 -15.20 1.73 3.37
C GLY A 103 -14.35 0.95 4.37
N ILE A 104 -13.93 -0.25 3.99
CA ILE A 104 -13.09 -1.16 4.79
C ILE A 104 -11.63 -0.85 4.50
N PRO A 105 -10.80 -0.45 5.49
CA PRO A 105 -9.37 -0.24 5.32
C PRO A 105 -8.66 -1.58 5.14
N SER A 106 -8.59 -2.08 3.90
CA SER A 106 -7.84 -3.26 3.51
C SER A 106 -6.52 -2.86 2.86
N SER A 107 -5.69 -3.83 2.50
CA SER A 107 -4.40 -3.59 1.87
C SER A 107 -4.44 -3.99 0.40
N SER A 108 -4.23 -3.01 -0.49
CA SER A 108 -4.06 -3.25 -1.93
C SER A 108 -2.86 -4.16 -2.22
N SER A 109 -1.81 -4.08 -1.39
CA SER A 109 -0.65 -4.98 -1.47
C SER A 109 -1.02 -6.43 -1.21
N HIS A 110 -1.86 -6.68 -0.18
CA HIS A 110 -2.36 -8.02 0.12
C HIS A 110 -3.24 -8.55 -1.01
N ALA A 111 -4.08 -7.68 -1.58
CA ALA A 111 -4.94 -8.05 -2.69
C ALA A 111 -4.10 -8.45 -3.92
N LEU A 112 -3.04 -7.70 -4.24
CA LEU A 112 -2.16 -8.01 -5.36
C LEU A 112 -1.37 -9.30 -5.13
N ILE A 113 -0.76 -9.46 -3.95
CA ILE A 113 0.01 -10.67 -3.61
C ILE A 113 -0.92 -11.89 -3.58
N GLY A 114 -2.09 -11.77 -2.97
CA GLY A 114 -3.12 -12.80 -2.99
C GLY A 114 -3.52 -13.17 -4.41
N GLY A 115 -3.74 -12.17 -5.27
CA GLY A 115 -4.05 -12.37 -6.68
C GLY A 115 -2.96 -13.15 -7.43
N LEU A 116 -1.69 -12.77 -7.24
CA LEU A 116 -0.55 -13.48 -7.84
C LEU A 116 -0.47 -14.94 -7.37
N VAL A 117 -0.60 -15.16 -6.06
CA VAL A 117 -0.60 -16.52 -5.47
C VAL A 117 -1.76 -17.33 -6.03
N GLY A 118 -2.98 -16.76 -6.09
CA GLY A 118 -4.17 -17.47 -6.59
C GLY A 118 -4.05 -17.88 -8.05
N ALA A 119 -3.59 -16.98 -8.93
CA ALA A 119 -3.37 -17.27 -10.35
C ALA A 119 -2.24 -18.28 -10.55
N GLY A 120 -1.14 -18.16 -9.80
CA GLY A 120 -0.02 -19.12 -9.85
C GLY A 120 -0.44 -20.52 -9.43
N LEU A 121 -1.17 -20.64 -8.31
CA LEU A 121 -1.71 -21.92 -7.84
C LEU A 121 -2.67 -22.55 -8.84
N ALA A 122 -3.52 -21.75 -9.49
CA ALA A 122 -4.45 -22.25 -10.51
C ALA A 122 -3.71 -22.77 -11.76
N ARG A 123 -2.55 -22.19 -12.10
CA ARG A 123 -1.76 -22.57 -13.26
C ARG A 123 -0.98 -23.87 -13.05
N THR A 124 -0.14 -23.95 -12.02
CA THR A 124 0.83 -25.05 -11.83
C THR A 124 0.86 -25.61 -10.40
N GLY A 125 -0.10 -25.21 -9.54
CA GLY A 125 -0.08 -25.62 -8.15
C GLY A 125 1.01 -24.94 -7.32
N GLY A 126 1.47 -25.61 -6.28
CA GLY A 126 2.41 -25.06 -5.31
C GLY A 126 3.81 -24.74 -5.86
N ASP A 127 4.18 -25.30 -7.00
CA ASP A 127 5.49 -25.10 -7.65
C ASP A 127 5.63 -23.69 -8.26
N ALA A 128 4.49 -23.00 -8.49
CA ALA A 128 4.49 -21.62 -8.94
C ALA A 128 5.05 -20.64 -7.89
N ILE A 129 5.02 -21.01 -6.62
CA ILE A 129 5.23 -20.08 -5.50
C ILE A 129 6.68 -20.09 -5.04
N VAL A 130 7.30 -18.92 -4.98
CA VAL A 130 8.58 -18.72 -4.31
C VAL A 130 8.33 -18.59 -2.81
N TRP A 131 8.22 -19.73 -2.12
CA TRP A 131 7.80 -19.80 -0.72
C TRP A 131 8.64 -18.94 0.22
N THR A 132 9.95 -18.85 -0.01
CA THR A 132 10.85 -18.00 0.79
C THR A 132 10.49 -16.52 0.68
N GLY A 133 10.21 -16.03 -0.52
CA GLY A 133 9.81 -14.66 -0.75
C GLY A 133 8.40 -14.37 -0.25
N LEU A 134 7.46 -15.27 -0.49
CA LEU A 134 6.09 -15.16 0.03
C LEU A 134 6.07 -15.11 1.56
N LEU A 135 6.76 -16.02 2.25
CA LEU A 135 6.80 -16.07 3.72
C LEU A 135 7.49 -14.82 4.30
N LYS A 136 8.56 -14.33 3.67
CA LYS A 136 9.20 -13.07 4.06
C LYS A 136 8.24 -11.89 3.95
N THR A 137 7.49 -11.84 2.85
CA THR A 137 6.50 -10.77 2.60
C THR A 137 5.34 -10.86 3.58
N VAL A 138 4.77 -12.06 3.80
CA VAL A 138 3.70 -12.28 4.78
C VAL A 138 4.19 -11.90 6.19
N GLY A 139 5.39 -12.31 6.57
CA GLY A 139 5.99 -11.91 7.85
C GLY A 139 6.10 -10.38 8.00
N ALA A 140 6.57 -9.70 6.96
CA ALA A 140 6.68 -8.24 6.95
C ALA A 140 5.32 -7.54 7.07
N ILE A 141 4.29 -8.11 6.46
CA ILE A 141 2.91 -7.65 6.53
C ILE A 141 2.38 -7.64 7.97
N PHE A 142 2.68 -8.68 8.76
CA PHE A 142 2.31 -8.74 10.18
C PHE A 142 3.20 -7.86 11.06
N MET A 143 4.48 -7.75 10.71
CA MET A 143 5.42 -6.95 11.49
C MET A 143 5.22 -5.45 11.31
N SER A 144 4.84 -4.98 10.12
CA SER A 144 4.75 -3.55 9.82
C SER A 144 3.75 -2.78 10.70
N PRO A 145 2.51 -3.26 10.98
CA PRO A 145 1.61 -2.58 11.90
C PRO A 145 2.12 -2.59 13.35
N MET A 146 2.82 -3.65 13.76
CA MET A 146 3.42 -3.73 15.10
C MET A 146 4.57 -2.71 15.24
N ILE A 147 5.45 -2.64 14.26
CA ILE A 147 6.54 -1.65 14.25
C ILE A 147 5.95 -0.24 14.24
N GLY A 148 4.96 0.04 13.37
CA GLY A 148 4.26 1.32 13.34
C GLY A 148 3.62 1.68 14.68
N PHE A 149 2.95 0.72 15.33
CA PHE A 149 2.35 0.87 16.65
C PHE A 149 3.39 1.26 17.71
N PHE A 150 4.47 0.47 17.84
CA PHE A 150 5.46 0.71 18.88
C PHE A 150 6.29 1.98 18.63
N LEU A 151 6.64 2.30 17.39
CA LEU A 151 7.32 3.54 17.05
C LEU A 151 6.46 4.76 17.34
N ALA A 152 5.20 4.74 16.94
CA ALA A 152 4.28 5.84 17.19
C ALA A 152 3.98 6.01 18.70
N LEU A 153 3.84 4.89 19.45
CA LEU A 153 3.72 4.88 20.91
C LEU A 153 4.97 5.50 21.57
N LEU A 154 6.14 5.09 21.16
CA LEU A 154 7.41 5.63 21.70
C LEU A 154 7.54 7.12 21.37
N LEU A 155 7.27 7.52 20.13
CA LEU A 155 7.35 8.92 19.71
C LEU A 155 6.40 9.81 20.49
N ILE A 156 5.16 9.41 20.71
CA ILE A 156 4.19 10.22 21.48
C ILE A 156 4.60 10.35 22.93
N LEU A 157 5.22 9.33 23.54
CA LEU A 157 5.74 9.40 24.90
C LEU A 157 6.94 10.36 24.99
N ILE A 158 7.90 10.25 24.06
CA ILE A 158 9.07 11.15 24.00
C ILE A 158 8.63 12.59 23.80
N VAL A 159 7.76 12.85 22.82
CA VAL A 159 7.27 14.18 22.51
C VAL A 159 6.47 14.78 23.68
N SER A 160 5.63 13.97 24.33
CA SER A 160 4.86 14.42 25.51
C SER A 160 5.78 14.83 26.66
N TRP A 161 6.88 14.10 26.86
CA TRP A 161 7.89 14.43 27.87
C TRP A 161 8.66 15.70 27.52
N LEU A 162 9.09 15.86 26.26
CA LEU A 162 9.82 17.05 25.80
C LEU A 162 8.99 18.33 25.92
N PHE A 163 7.68 18.24 25.67
CA PHE A 163 6.77 19.38 25.66
C PHE A 163 5.97 19.53 26.97
N VAL A 164 6.27 18.77 28.03
CA VAL A 164 5.52 18.76 29.28
C VAL A 164 5.41 20.16 29.95
N ARG A 165 6.37 21.04 29.71
CA ARG A 165 6.41 22.41 30.28
C ARG A 165 5.80 23.46 29.35
N GLN A 166 5.36 23.08 28.16
CA GLN A 166 4.77 24.00 27.18
C GLN A 166 3.27 24.14 27.39
N THR A 167 2.74 25.30 27.02
CA THR A 167 1.28 25.53 27.07
C THR A 167 0.59 24.68 25.98
N PRO A 168 -0.67 24.25 26.20
CA PRO A 168 -1.42 23.49 25.18
C PRO A 168 -1.54 24.24 23.85
N PHE A 169 -1.64 25.56 23.87
CA PHE A 169 -1.68 26.39 22.67
C PHE A 169 -0.37 26.37 21.88
N ALA A 170 0.77 26.46 22.56
CA ALA A 170 2.08 26.38 21.91
C ALA A 170 2.31 25.01 21.29
N VAL A 171 1.94 23.94 22.00
CA VAL A 171 2.01 22.55 21.50
C VAL A 171 1.15 22.38 20.25
N ASP A 172 -0.13 22.79 20.28
CA ASP A 172 -1.03 22.67 19.13
C ASP A 172 -0.47 23.42 17.92
N ARG A 173 -0.04 24.67 18.10
CA ARG A 173 0.54 25.48 17.01
C ARG A 173 1.79 24.84 16.40
N THR A 174 2.69 24.34 17.24
CA THR A 174 3.94 23.68 16.78
C THR A 174 3.61 22.43 15.98
N PHE A 175 2.76 21.55 16.50
CA PHE A 175 2.47 20.28 15.85
C PHE A 175 1.56 20.41 14.62
N ARG A 176 0.79 21.48 14.49
CA ARG A 176 0.15 21.79 13.19
C ARG A 176 1.16 22.04 12.08
N VAL A 177 2.28 22.68 12.36
CA VAL A 177 3.36 22.89 11.37
C VAL A 177 4.14 21.61 11.16
N MET A 178 4.54 20.91 12.24
CA MET A 178 5.28 19.65 12.15
C MET A 178 4.50 18.55 11.41
N GLN A 179 3.19 18.57 11.47
CA GLN A 179 2.35 17.59 10.79
C GLN A 179 2.38 17.74 9.25
N PHE A 180 2.67 18.92 8.70
CA PHE A 180 2.94 19.04 7.26
C PHE A 180 4.17 18.23 6.86
N ILE A 181 5.22 18.25 7.68
CA ILE A 181 6.45 17.51 7.43
C ILE A 181 6.20 15.99 7.53
N SER A 182 5.55 15.54 8.61
CA SER A 182 5.29 14.11 8.79
C SER A 182 4.34 13.55 7.74
N ALA A 183 3.30 14.28 7.34
CA ALA A 183 2.39 13.88 6.27
C ALA A 183 3.11 13.80 4.92
N SER A 184 4.07 14.73 4.64
CA SER A 184 4.92 14.66 3.44
C SER A 184 5.79 13.42 3.44
N LEU A 185 6.47 13.15 4.55
CA LEU A 185 7.33 11.96 4.69
C LEU A 185 6.51 10.67 4.59
N TYR A 186 5.33 10.63 5.20
CA TYR A 186 4.47 9.47 5.09
C TYR A 186 4.02 9.24 3.65
N SER A 187 3.59 10.29 2.94
CA SER A 187 3.18 10.21 1.53
C SER A 187 4.35 9.79 0.62
N LEU A 188 5.57 10.30 0.86
CA LEU A 188 6.76 9.83 0.15
C LEU A 188 6.99 8.32 0.38
N GLY A 189 6.90 7.85 1.63
CA GLY A 189 7.03 6.43 1.94
C GLY A 189 5.94 5.58 1.31
N HIS A 190 4.70 6.08 1.28
CA HIS A 190 3.56 5.43 0.64
C HIS A 190 3.77 5.27 -0.87
N GLY A 191 3.99 6.37 -1.60
CA GLY A 191 4.24 6.33 -3.05
C GLY A 191 5.49 5.52 -3.41
N GLY A 192 6.55 5.62 -2.59
CA GLY A 192 7.80 4.89 -2.79
C GLY A 192 7.70 3.39 -2.56
N ASN A 193 6.79 2.91 -1.72
CA ASN A 193 6.56 1.47 -1.52
C ASN A 193 5.49 0.92 -2.46
N ASP A 194 4.35 1.61 -2.59
CA ASP A 194 3.17 1.04 -3.23
C ASP A 194 3.24 1.09 -4.75
N ALA A 195 3.69 2.18 -5.38
CA ALA A 195 3.85 2.25 -6.83
C ALA A 195 4.85 1.21 -7.36
N GLN A 196 5.90 0.89 -6.57
CA GLN A 196 6.89 -0.11 -6.98
C GLN A 196 6.30 -1.51 -7.15
N LYS A 197 5.20 -1.83 -6.51
CA LYS A 197 4.54 -3.13 -6.66
C LYS A 197 3.97 -3.30 -8.06
N THR A 198 3.31 -2.27 -8.57
CA THR A 198 2.82 -2.23 -9.95
C THR A 198 3.97 -2.15 -10.96
N MET A 199 5.02 -1.39 -10.65
CA MET A 199 6.25 -1.36 -11.46
C MET A 199 6.84 -2.76 -11.63
N GLY A 200 6.92 -3.55 -10.55
CA GLY A 200 7.39 -4.93 -10.59
C GLY A 200 6.53 -5.85 -11.47
N ILE A 201 5.19 -5.68 -11.41
CA ILE A 201 4.26 -6.44 -12.26
C ILE A 201 4.44 -6.10 -13.74
N ILE A 202 4.52 -4.82 -14.09
CA ILE A 202 4.74 -4.41 -15.48
C ILE A 202 6.12 -4.86 -15.97
N ALA A 203 7.15 -4.74 -15.13
CA ALA A 203 8.50 -5.15 -15.51
C ALA A 203 8.59 -6.68 -15.74
N VAL A 204 7.96 -7.51 -14.89
CA VAL A 204 7.97 -8.97 -15.11
C VAL A 204 7.15 -9.36 -16.32
N LEU A 205 6.06 -8.66 -16.63
CA LEU A 205 5.32 -8.86 -17.86
C LEU A 205 6.16 -8.54 -19.09
N LEU A 206 6.84 -7.38 -19.12
CA LEU A 206 7.72 -7.00 -20.21
C LEU A 206 8.90 -7.97 -20.37
N PHE A 207 9.45 -8.43 -19.24
CA PHE A 207 10.53 -9.42 -19.23
C PHE A 207 10.09 -10.76 -19.80
N SER A 208 8.91 -11.28 -19.36
CA SER A 208 8.36 -12.55 -19.85
C SER A 208 8.05 -12.53 -21.35
N GLN A 209 7.77 -11.35 -21.91
CA GLN A 209 7.50 -11.16 -23.33
C GLN A 209 8.76 -10.78 -24.15
N GLY A 210 9.96 -10.78 -23.53
CA GLY A 210 11.24 -10.54 -24.19
C GLY A 210 11.56 -9.08 -24.50
N TYR A 211 10.73 -8.11 -24.05
CA TYR A 211 10.97 -6.68 -24.31
C TYR A 211 12.14 -6.08 -23.53
N LEU A 212 12.60 -6.75 -22.46
CA LEU A 212 13.72 -6.28 -21.64
C LEU A 212 15.06 -6.99 -21.96
N GLY A 213 15.06 -7.92 -22.93
CA GLY A 213 16.25 -8.71 -23.25
C GLY A 213 16.58 -9.73 -22.16
N SER A 214 17.89 -9.92 -21.87
CA SER A 214 18.36 -10.93 -20.90
C SER A 214 18.38 -10.46 -19.44
N GLU A 215 18.27 -9.15 -19.20
CA GLU A 215 18.34 -8.56 -17.86
C GLU A 215 17.00 -8.01 -17.42
N PHE A 216 16.62 -8.33 -16.17
CA PHE A 216 15.44 -7.75 -15.57
C PHE A 216 15.76 -6.36 -15.00
N TYR A 217 15.07 -5.35 -15.50
CA TYR A 217 15.08 -3.99 -14.94
C TYR A 217 13.71 -3.34 -15.08
N VAL A 218 13.49 -2.25 -14.37
CA VAL A 218 12.26 -1.45 -14.50
C VAL A 218 12.55 -0.26 -15.41
N PRO A 219 11.95 -0.18 -16.59
CA PRO A 219 12.12 0.98 -17.48
C PRO A 219 11.64 2.28 -16.83
N PHE A 220 12.32 3.40 -17.09
CA PHE A 220 11.99 4.68 -16.48
C PHE A 220 10.57 5.16 -16.79
N TRP A 221 10.06 4.88 -18.00
CA TRP A 221 8.68 5.21 -18.35
C TRP A 221 7.65 4.46 -17.47
N VAL A 222 7.95 3.22 -17.06
CA VAL A 222 7.12 2.45 -16.12
C VAL A 222 7.10 3.14 -14.77
N VAL A 223 8.24 3.62 -14.29
CA VAL A 223 8.35 4.36 -13.03
C VAL A 223 7.44 5.59 -13.06
N ILE A 224 7.56 6.42 -14.09
CA ILE A 224 6.77 7.66 -14.19
C ILE A 224 5.27 7.38 -14.34
N THR A 225 4.88 6.39 -15.15
CA THR A 225 3.46 6.08 -15.35
C THR A 225 2.80 5.49 -14.11
N CYS A 226 3.49 4.62 -13.36
CA CYS A 226 2.99 4.11 -12.08
C CYS A 226 2.89 5.22 -11.03
N GLN A 227 3.91 6.06 -10.88
CA GLN A 227 3.85 7.21 -9.95
C GLN A 227 2.74 8.19 -10.32
N ALA A 228 2.50 8.42 -11.61
CA ALA A 228 1.39 9.24 -12.05
C ALA A 228 0.03 8.58 -11.76
N ALA A 229 -0.09 7.28 -11.99
CA ALA A 229 -1.33 6.54 -11.73
C ALA A 229 -1.73 6.57 -10.24
N ILE A 230 -0.80 6.25 -9.34
CA ILE A 230 -1.07 6.28 -7.89
C ILE A 230 -1.36 7.71 -7.39
N ALA A 231 -0.63 8.72 -7.89
CA ALA A 231 -0.86 10.11 -7.54
C ALA A 231 -2.24 10.60 -8.02
N LEU A 232 -2.62 10.27 -9.26
CA LEU A 232 -3.96 10.58 -9.78
C LEU A 232 -5.04 9.90 -8.95
N GLY A 233 -4.88 8.61 -8.60
CA GLY A 233 -5.81 7.93 -7.71
C GLY A 233 -5.97 8.63 -6.37
N THR A 234 -4.85 9.06 -5.76
CA THR A 234 -4.84 9.78 -4.49
C THR A 234 -5.64 11.09 -4.54
N LEU A 235 -5.64 11.81 -5.67
CA LEU A 235 -6.41 13.06 -5.84
C LEU A 235 -7.92 12.89 -5.65
N PHE A 236 -8.47 11.73 -6.03
CA PHE A 236 -9.90 11.45 -5.86
C PHE A 236 -10.27 11.15 -4.39
N GLY A 237 -9.34 10.66 -3.60
CA GLY A 237 -9.49 10.38 -2.19
C GLY A 237 -10.47 9.25 -1.85
N GLY A 238 -10.09 8.37 -0.95
CA GLY A 238 -10.95 7.31 -0.41
C GLY A 238 -11.78 7.80 0.79
N TRP A 239 -12.71 8.73 0.63
CA TRP A 239 -13.36 9.47 1.72
C TRP A 239 -14.04 8.59 2.77
N ARG A 240 -14.62 7.44 2.38
CA ARG A 240 -15.22 6.48 3.33
C ARG A 240 -14.16 5.86 4.23
N ILE A 241 -13.01 5.51 3.66
CA ILE A 241 -11.87 4.93 4.38
C ILE A 241 -11.20 6.01 5.23
N VAL A 242 -11.02 7.23 4.69
CA VAL A 242 -10.53 8.40 5.43
C VAL A 242 -11.34 8.63 6.71
N HIS A 243 -12.69 8.59 6.60
CA HIS A 243 -13.56 8.75 7.76
C HIS A 243 -13.40 7.60 8.77
N THR A 244 -13.24 6.36 8.29
CA THR A 244 -13.05 5.21 9.16
C THR A 244 -11.73 5.31 9.93
N MET A 245 -10.63 5.61 9.26
CA MET A 245 -9.29 5.65 9.86
C MET A 245 -9.06 6.91 10.70
N GLY A 246 -9.47 8.07 10.17
CA GLY A 246 -9.18 9.36 10.81
C GLY A 246 -10.06 9.72 12.00
N SER A 247 -11.30 9.18 12.08
CA SER A 247 -12.25 9.61 13.11
C SER A 247 -12.89 8.47 13.88
N LYS A 248 -12.95 7.25 13.34
CA LYS A 248 -13.65 6.15 14.01
C LYS A 248 -12.73 5.29 14.88
N ILE A 249 -11.43 5.17 14.61
CA ILE A 249 -10.50 4.36 15.41
C ILE A 249 -10.21 5.04 16.74
N THR A 250 -9.76 6.29 16.69
CA THR A 250 -9.52 7.16 17.86
C THR A 250 -9.59 8.63 17.44
N LYS A 251 -9.80 9.53 18.40
CA LYS A 251 -9.77 10.98 18.16
C LYS A 251 -8.34 11.49 18.27
N LEU A 252 -7.80 12.00 17.18
CA LEU A 252 -6.43 12.50 17.09
C LEU A 252 -6.40 14.03 17.30
N ASN A 253 -5.31 14.49 17.91
CA ASN A 253 -4.88 15.90 17.89
C ASN A 253 -3.62 16.02 16.99
N PRO A 254 -3.15 17.26 16.66
CA PRO A 254 -2.00 17.45 15.77
C PRO A 254 -0.71 16.75 16.24
N MET A 255 -0.41 16.73 17.52
CA MET A 255 0.75 16.03 18.09
C MET A 255 0.65 14.51 17.88
N GLN A 256 -0.53 13.93 18.09
CA GLN A 256 -0.77 12.51 17.85
C GLN A 256 -0.70 12.16 16.35
N GLY A 257 -1.26 13.05 15.49
CA GLY A 257 -1.15 12.90 14.04
C GLY A 257 0.30 12.89 13.57
N PHE A 258 1.08 13.86 14.02
CA PHE A 258 2.53 13.93 13.76
C PHE A 258 3.26 12.65 14.18
N CYS A 259 3.02 12.15 15.39
CA CYS A 259 3.70 10.94 15.88
C CYS A 259 3.28 9.68 15.12
N ALA A 260 2.00 9.55 14.75
CA ALA A 260 1.51 8.44 13.96
C ALA A 260 2.11 8.42 12.56
N GLU A 261 2.08 9.57 11.86
CA GLU A 261 2.67 9.72 10.53
C GLU A 261 4.18 9.50 10.54
N THR A 262 4.89 10.04 11.53
CA THR A 262 6.35 9.87 11.66
C THR A 262 6.72 8.42 11.93
N GLY A 263 6.04 7.73 12.85
CA GLY A 263 6.26 6.31 13.13
C GLY A 263 5.98 5.43 11.92
N GLY A 264 4.89 5.74 11.21
CA GLY A 264 4.56 5.09 9.94
C GLY A 264 5.61 5.36 8.85
N ALA A 265 6.05 6.60 8.67
CA ALA A 265 7.05 6.98 7.66
C ALA A 265 8.39 6.26 7.90
N ILE A 266 8.87 6.23 9.14
CA ILE A 266 10.10 5.49 9.49
C ILE A 266 9.98 4.02 9.10
N THR A 267 8.84 3.39 9.39
CA THR A 267 8.58 1.99 9.04
C THR A 267 8.59 1.79 7.52
N LEU A 268 7.90 2.67 6.77
CA LEU A 268 7.82 2.57 5.31
C LEU A 268 9.18 2.81 4.64
N PHE A 269 9.95 3.79 5.10
CA PHE A 269 11.28 4.09 4.56
C PHE A 269 12.22 2.91 4.76
N ALA A 270 12.28 2.36 5.98
CA ALA A 270 13.10 1.20 6.27
C ALA A 270 12.70 -0.01 5.41
N ALA A 271 11.40 -0.30 5.29
CA ALA A 271 10.90 -1.39 4.46
C ALA A 271 11.25 -1.19 2.98
N THR A 272 11.07 0.02 2.45
CA THR A 272 11.32 0.34 1.05
C THR A 272 12.80 0.23 0.69
N TRP A 273 13.71 0.73 1.54
CA TRP A 273 15.16 0.58 1.33
C TRP A 273 15.63 -0.87 1.45
N LEU A 274 14.99 -1.68 2.29
CA LEU A 274 15.26 -3.12 2.40
C LEU A 274 14.60 -3.93 1.28
N GLY A 275 13.86 -3.31 0.37
CA GLY A 275 13.15 -3.99 -0.71
C GLY A 275 12.00 -4.87 -0.22
N ILE A 276 11.41 -4.56 0.94
CA ILE A 276 10.35 -5.36 1.53
C ILE A 276 9.00 -4.73 1.20
N PRO A 277 8.13 -5.39 0.42
CA PRO A 277 6.77 -4.92 0.21
C PRO A 277 5.97 -5.06 1.51
N VAL A 278 5.50 -3.93 2.03
CA VAL A 278 4.66 -3.88 3.24
C VAL A 278 3.29 -3.31 2.93
N SER A 279 2.38 -3.42 3.90
CA SER A 279 1.07 -2.77 3.85
C SER A 279 1.16 -1.39 4.51
N THR A 280 1.01 -0.36 3.70
CA THR A 280 0.95 1.02 4.18
C THR A 280 -0.29 1.26 5.04
N THR A 281 -1.45 0.69 4.66
CA THR A 281 -2.70 0.74 5.44
C THR A 281 -2.53 0.14 6.83
N HIS A 282 -1.89 -1.03 6.93
CA HIS A 282 -1.66 -1.68 8.23
C HIS A 282 -0.69 -0.87 9.09
N THR A 283 0.37 -0.37 8.48
CA THR A 283 1.39 0.43 9.18
C THR A 283 0.79 1.66 9.84
N ILE A 284 0.03 2.48 9.08
CA ILE A 284 -0.57 3.69 9.64
C ILE A 284 -1.71 3.38 10.63
N THR A 285 -2.48 2.31 10.37
CA THR A 285 -3.52 1.88 11.32
C THR A 285 -2.89 1.49 12.65
N GLY A 286 -1.81 0.71 12.63
CA GLY A 286 -1.05 0.37 13.82
C GLY A 286 -0.54 1.62 14.55
N ALA A 287 0.05 2.56 13.82
CA ALA A 287 0.54 3.83 14.37
C ALA A 287 -0.59 4.68 15.02
N ILE A 288 -1.76 4.78 14.36
CA ILE A 288 -2.93 5.48 14.91
C ILE A 288 -3.43 4.82 16.22
N ILE A 289 -3.46 3.48 16.25
CA ILE A 289 -3.82 2.73 17.46
C ILE A 289 -2.77 2.97 18.56
N GLY A 290 -1.48 2.99 18.21
CA GLY A 290 -0.38 3.23 19.15
C GLY A 290 -0.47 4.58 19.86
N VAL A 291 -0.65 5.68 19.12
CA VAL A 291 -0.82 7.02 19.73
C VAL A 291 -2.14 7.15 20.49
N GLY A 292 -3.19 6.45 20.06
CA GLY A 292 -4.47 6.39 20.77
C GLY A 292 -4.33 5.69 22.13
N ALA A 293 -3.68 4.53 22.15
CA ALA A 293 -3.45 3.72 23.35
C ALA A 293 -2.54 4.43 24.36
N ALA A 294 -1.55 5.22 23.90
CA ALA A 294 -0.68 6.03 24.76
C ALA A 294 -1.46 7.01 25.65
N LYS A 295 -2.55 7.57 25.15
CA LYS A 295 -3.41 8.46 25.93
C LYS A 295 -4.19 7.69 27.01
N ARG A 296 -4.88 6.65 26.62
CA ARG A 296 -5.54 5.62 27.42
C ARG A 296 -5.99 4.49 26.53
N VAL A 297 -5.89 3.26 26.99
CA VAL A 297 -6.29 2.06 26.21
C VAL A 297 -7.74 2.14 25.75
N SER A 298 -8.64 2.69 26.61
CA SER A 298 -10.06 2.89 26.28
C SER A 298 -10.36 4.02 25.27
N ALA A 299 -9.35 4.79 24.82
CA ALA A 299 -9.53 5.79 23.78
C ALA A 299 -9.58 5.16 22.37
N VAL A 300 -9.11 3.93 22.23
CA VAL A 300 -9.19 3.16 21.00
C VAL A 300 -10.47 2.35 20.95
N ARG A 301 -11.16 2.40 19.82
CA ARG A 301 -12.36 1.57 19.57
C ARG A 301 -11.92 0.17 19.12
N TRP A 302 -11.60 -0.68 20.08
CA TRP A 302 -11.05 -2.02 19.85
C TRP A 302 -11.95 -2.93 19.01
N GLY A 303 -13.26 -2.80 19.10
CA GLY A 303 -14.19 -3.54 18.25
C GLY A 303 -14.00 -3.23 16.76
N LEU A 304 -13.82 -1.94 16.42
CA LEU A 304 -13.53 -1.53 15.05
C LEU A 304 -12.12 -1.95 14.62
N ALA A 305 -11.13 -1.78 15.49
CA ALA A 305 -9.75 -2.24 15.23
C ALA A 305 -9.72 -3.75 14.95
N GLY A 306 -10.45 -4.55 15.73
CA GLY A 306 -10.59 -5.99 15.50
C GLY A 306 -11.20 -6.32 14.13
N ASN A 307 -12.27 -5.62 13.72
CA ASN A 307 -12.89 -5.80 12.40
C ASN A 307 -11.91 -5.47 11.26
N ILE A 308 -11.09 -4.42 11.43
CA ILE A 308 -10.03 -4.07 10.46
C ILE A 308 -9.00 -5.19 10.37
N VAL A 309 -8.57 -5.73 11.51
CA VAL A 309 -7.61 -6.86 11.55
C VAL A 309 -8.20 -8.10 10.87
N ILE A 310 -9.48 -8.41 11.08
CA ILE A 310 -10.16 -9.52 10.38
C ILE A 310 -10.14 -9.28 8.86
N ALA A 311 -10.41 -8.05 8.40
CA ALA A 311 -10.36 -7.72 6.98
C ALA A 311 -8.96 -7.95 6.40
N TRP A 312 -7.89 -7.71 7.17
CA TRP A 312 -6.52 -7.98 6.74
C TRP A 312 -6.28 -9.46 6.45
N PHE A 313 -6.76 -10.34 7.32
CA PHE A 313 -6.65 -11.79 7.13
C PHE A 313 -7.48 -12.30 5.94
N VAL A 314 -8.64 -11.71 5.69
CA VAL A 314 -9.55 -12.12 4.61
C VAL A 314 -9.07 -11.65 3.24
N THR A 315 -8.37 -10.51 3.16
CA THR A 315 -7.99 -9.86 1.89
C THR A 315 -7.19 -10.78 0.96
N MET A 316 -6.14 -11.42 1.48
CA MET A 316 -5.27 -12.29 0.67
C MET A 316 -6.00 -13.52 0.12
N PRO A 317 -6.69 -14.32 0.97
CA PRO A 317 -7.46 -15.47 0.50
C PRO A 317 -8.60 -15.11 -0.47
N ALA A 318 -9.29 -13.99 -0.23
CA ALA A 318 -10.38 -13.56 -1.09
C ALA A 318 -9.88 -13.13 -2.47
N ALA A 319 -8.83 -12.31 -2.54
CA ALA A 319 -8.21 -11.92 -3.80
C ALA A 319 -7.62 -13.13 -4.54
N ALA A 320 -7.01 -14.08 -3.82
CA ALA A 320 -6.50 -15.32 -4.39
C ALA A 320 -7.62 -16.17 -5.00
N ALA A 321 -8.74 -16.33 -4.30
CA ALA A 321 -9.88 -17.09 -4.80
C ALA A 321 -10.47 -16.46 -6.08
N ILE A 322 -10.68 -15.13 -6.10
CA ILE A 322 -11.17 -14.41 -7.27
C ILE A 322 -10.20 -14.58 -8.45
N SER A 323 -8.91 -14.44 -8.20
CA SER A 323 -7.87 -14.59 -9.22
C SER A 323 -7.79 -16.01 -9.78
N ALA A 324 -7.82 -17.03 -8.92
CA ALA A 324 -7.81 -18.43 -9.34
C ALA A 324 -9.06 -18.76 -10.20
N LEU A 325 -10.24 -18.29 -9.78
CA LEU A 325 -11.47 -18.48 -10.55
C LEU A 325 -11.38 -17.75 -11.91
N THR A 326 -10.82 -16.55 -11.94
CA THR A 326 -10.60 -15.81 -13.20
C THR A 326 -9.66 -16.56 -14.12
N TYR A 327 -8.55 -17.08 -13.58
CA TYR A 327 -7.60 -17.89 -14.35
C TYR A 327 -8.28 -19.10 -14.98
N LEU A 328 -8.94 -19.92 -14.17
CA LEU A 328 -9.60 -21.15 -14.63
C LEU A 328 -10.72 -20.83 -15.63
N ALA A 329 -11.49 -19.76 -15.41
CA ALA A 329 -12.57 -19.38 -16.34
C ALA A 329 -12.03 -18.97 -17.71
N VAL A 330 -10.93 -18.22 -17.77
CA VAL A 330 -10.34 -17.78 -19.05
C VAL A 330 -9.59 -18.91 -19.72
N ASP A 331 -8.88 -19.74 -18.98
CA ASP A 331 -8.13 -20.90 -19.48
C ASP A 331 -9.03 -21.94 -20.18
N LEU A 332 -10.30 -22.02 -19.77
CA LEU A 332 -11.30 -22.88 -20.43
C LEU A 332 -11.66 -22.44 -21.88
N PHE A 333 -11.39 -21.19 -22.23
CA PHE A 333 -11.73 -20.63 -23.55
C PHE A 333 -10.50 -20.38 -24.44
N LEU A 334 -9.29 -20.64 -23.94
CA LEU A 334 -8.03 -20.54 -24.68
C LEU A 334 -7.53 -21.90 -25.16
#